data_bf1f6d871fdbdf6fe99bb4fa9b7f6f00
#
_entry.id   bf1f6d871fdbdf6fe99bb4fa9b7f6f00
#
_cell.length_a   1.000
_cell.length_b   1.000
_cell.length_c   1.000
_cell.angle_alpha   90.00
_cell.angle_beta   90.00
_cell.angle_gamma   90.00
#
_symmetry.space_group_name_H-M   'P 1'
#
loop_
_entity.id
_entity.type
_entity.pdbx_description
1 polymer ?
#
loop_
_entity_poly.entity_id
_entity_poly.type
_entity_poly.pdbx_seq_one_letter_code
_entity_poly.pdbx_strand_id
1 'polypeptide(L)'
;MEEIIKIYDNKIGISFHWKDRGINLIQLIFCDTGFHLTENEIETFLEKVIDSKNQKNCATCVKGENCKSILLQTPSEKVSMAVSQIELAQIDDLLKGTLFQIKMNNYLVNLCKN
;
A
#
# COMPACT_ATOMS: atom_id res chain seq x y z
N MET A 1 -3.01 8.36 24.77
CA MET A 1 -3.45 7.94 23.44
C MET A 1 -2.50 8.49 22.39
N GLU A 2 -1.95 7.63 21.58
CA GLU A 2 -1.02 8.06 20.54
C GLU A 2 -1.77 8.69 19.38
N GLU A 3 -1.28 9.82 18.91
CA GLU A 3 -1.85 10.48 17.74
C GLU A 3 -1.20 9.96 16.47
N ILE A 4 -1.97 9.96 15.40
CA ILE A 4 -1.47 9.56 14.09
C ILE A 4 -1.38 10.78 13.18
N ILE A 5 -0.46 10.71 12.21
CA ILE A 5 -0.36 11.69 11.13
C ILE A 5 -0.70 10.95 9.84
N LYS A 6 -1.91 11.18 9.33
CA LYS A 6 -2.36 10.49 8.12
C LYS A 6 -1.54 10.92 6.92
N ILE A 7 -1.16 9.94 6.09
CA ILE A 7 -0.45 10.17 4.83
C ILE A 7 -1.44 10.14 3.67
N TYR A 8 -2.18 9.04 3.55
CA TYR A 8 -3.12 8.85 2.45
C TYR A 8 -4.15 7.81 2.85
N ASP A 9 -5.34 7.89 2.28
CA ASP A 9 -6.36 6.85 2.47
C ASP A 9 -7.21 6.74 1.21
N ASN A 10 -7.82 5.58 1.08
CA ASN A 10 -8.81 5.31 0.03
C ASN A 10 -9.80 4.28 0.56
N LYS A 11 -10.59 3.69 -0.33
CA LYS A 11 -11.63 2.74 0.09
C LYS A 11 -11.09 1.49 0.74
N ILE A 12 -9.88 1.05 0.41
CA ILE A 12 -9.36 -0.21 0.91
C ILE A 12 -8.56 -0.04 2.19
N GLY A 13 -7.98 1.13 2.44
CA GLY A 13 -7.14 1.28 3.61
C GLY A 13 -6.58 2.66 3.82
N ILE A 14 -5.59 2.72 4.70
CA ILE A 14 -5.00 3.98 5.14
C ILE A 14 -3.51 3.78 5.39
N SER A 15 -2.74 4.85 5.15
CA SER A 15 -1.34 4.92 5.57
C SER A 15 -1.16 6.11 6.49
N PHE A 16 -0.30 5.95 7.49
CA PHE A 16 -0.07 6.99 8.49
C PHE A 16 1.26 6.77 9.22
N HIS A 17 1.70 7.81 9.92
CA HIS A 17 2.79 7.74 10.90
C HIS A 17 2.22 7.86 12.31
N TRP A 18 2.84 7.20 13.27
CA TRP A 18 2.63 7.51 14.68
C TRP A 18 3.43 8.78 14.99
N LYS A 19 2.77 9.77 15.60
CA LYS A 19 3.38 11.08 15.86
C LYS A 19 4.66 10.99 16.70
N ASP A 20 4.66 10.10 17.67
CA ASP A 20 5.76 9.97 18.64
C ASP A 20 6.75 8.87 18.30
N ARG A 21 6.57 8.19 17.18
CA ARG A 21 7.47 7.14 16.72
C ARG A 21 8.18 7.62 15.47
N GLY A 22 9.38 7.19 15.25
CA GLY A 22 10.18 7.65 14.12
C GLY A 22 9.43 7.76 12.81
N ILE A 23 9.69 8.81 12.05
CA ILE A 23 9.00 9.11 10.79
C ILE A 23 9.39 8.18 9.65
N ASN A 24 10.42 7.35 9.84
CA ASN A 24 10.89 6.45 8.79
C ASN A 24 10.02 5.21 8.64
N LEU A 25 9.15 4.94 9.60
CA LEU A 25 8.32 3.76 9.58
C LEU A 25 6.87 4.16 9.33
N ILE A 26 6.33 3.62 8.25
CA ILE A 26 4.98 3.94 7.80
C ILE A 26 4.06 2.78 8.16
N GLN A 27 2.93 3.10 8.78
CA GLN A 27 1.88 2.14 9.05
C GLN A 27 0.98 2.08 7.83
N LEU A 28 0.73 0.89 7.33
CA LEU A 28 -0.12 0.67 6.17
C LEU A 28 -1.15 -0.39 6.56
N ILE A 29 -2.43 -0.03 6.54
CA ILE A 29 -3.50 -0.95 6.94
C ILE A 29 -4.47 -1.10 5.79
N PHE A 30 -4.68 -2.31 5.33
CA PHE A 30 -5.73 -2.66 4.38
C PHE A 30 -6.05 -4.14 4.48
N CYS A 31 -7.29 -4.51 4.09
CA CYS A 31 -7.75 -5.91 4.13
C CYS A 31 -7.50 -6.57 5.50
N ASP A 32 -7.77 -5.84 6.58
CA ASP A 32 -7.58 -6.31 7.96
C ASP A 32 -6.14 -6.67 8.32
N THR A 33 -5.18 -6.23 7.52
CA THR A 33 -3.77 -6.52 7.74
C THR A 33 -3.01 -5.22 7.90
N GLY A 34 -2.10 -5.17 8.87
CA GLY A 34 -1.24 -4.01 9.10
C GLY A 34 0.20 -4.32 8.75
N PHE A 35 0.84 -3.39 8.07
CA PHE A 35 2.26 -3.47 7.73
C PHE A 35 2.99 -2.28 8.32
N HIS A 36 4.24 -2.52 8.74
CA HIS A 36 5.15 -1.48 9.21
C HIS A 36 6.29 -1.43 8.20
N LEU A 37 6.29 -0.45 7.33
CA LEU A 37 7.22 -0.42 6.19
C LEU A 37 7.95 0.90 6.11
N THR A 38 9.18 0.83 5.62
CA THR A 38 9.93 2.03 5.21
C THR A 38 9.46 2.44 3.81
N GLU A 39 9.85 3.64 3.39
CA GLU A 39 9.51 4.10 2.04
C GLU A 39 10.03 3.14 0.97
N ASN A 40 11.27 2.66 1.11
CA ASN A 40 11.84 1.72 0.14
C ASN A 40 11.08 0.40 0.11
N GLU A 41 10.60 -0.06 1.25
CA GLU A 41 9.81 -1.29 1.31
C GLU A 41 8.45 -1.11 0.63
N ILE A 42 7.85 0.09 0.74
CA ILE A 42 6.61 0.39 0.04
C ILE A 42 6.85 0.40 -1.47
N GLU A 43 7.97 0.97 -1.93
CA GLU A 43 8.31 0.95 -3.35
C GLU A 43 8.46 -0.48 -3.86
N THR A 44 9.12 -1.35 -3.11
CA THR A 44 9.25 -2.75 -3.47
C THR A 44 7.90 -3.45 -3.50
N PHE A 45 7.03 -3.16 -2.53
CA PHE A 45 5.69 -3.71 -2.50
C PHE A 45 4.89 -3.27 -3.74
N LEU A 46 5.02 -2.00 -4.13
CA LEU A 46 4.36 -1.50 -5.33
C LEU A 46 4.82 -2.26 -6.58
N GLU A 47 6.10 -2.59 -6.68
CA GLU A 47 6.59 -3.43 -7.77
C GLU A 47 5.90 -4.79 -7.80
N LYS A 48 5.69 -5.40 -6.63
CA LYS A 48 4.97 -6.66 -6.53
C LYS A 48 3.51 -6.52 -6.97
N VAL A 49 2.87 -5.39 -6.65
CA VAL A 49 1.51 -5.10 -7.08
C VAL A 49 1.46 -5.02 -8.61
N ILE A 50 2.41 -4.29 -9.21
CA ILE A 50 2.47 -4.13 -10.65
C ILE A 50 2.67 -5.49 -11.34
N ASP A 51 3.58 -6.31 -10.81
CA ASP A 51 3.82 -7.66 -11.34
C ASP A 51 2.57 -8.53 -11.25
N SER A 52 1.81 -8.38 -10.17
CA SER A 52 0.59 -9.16 -9.94
C SER A 52 -0.52 -8.83 -10.93
N LYS A 53 -0.50 -7.64 -11.52
CA LYS A 53 -1.50 -7.25 -12.53
C LYS A 53 -1.46 -8.14 -13.77
N ASN A 54 -0.36 -8.83 -13.99
CA ASN A 54 -0.21 -9.74 -15.12
C ASN A 54 -0.82 -11.12 -14.87
N GLN A 55 -1.26 -11.41 -13.64
CA GLN A 55 -1.91 -12.68 -13.33
C GLN A 55 -3.31 -12.71 -13.94
N LYS A 56 -3.65 -13.83 -14.55
CA LYS A 56 -4.95 -13.99 -15.17
C LYS A 56 -5.98 -14.45 -14.13
N ASN A 57 -7.18 -13.92 -14.25
CA ASN A 57 -8.30 -14.38 -13.44
C ASN A 57 -8.69 -15.78 -13.86
N CYS A 58 -9.36 -16.49 -12.96
CA CYS A 58 -9.94 -17.77 -13.25
C CYS A 58 -11.01 -17.61 -14.35
N ALA A 59 -10.81 -18.29 -15.48
CA ALA A 59 -11.70 -18.17 -16.63
C ALA A 59 -13.12 -18.67 -16.36
N THR A 60 -13.29 -19.54 -15.35
CA THR A 60 -14.58 -20.09 -14.97
C THR A 60 -15.24 -19.35 -13.80
N CYS A 61 -14.62 -18.30 -13.29
CA CYS A 61 -15.13 -17.58 -12.13
C CYS A 61 -16.26 -16.66 -12.53
N VAL A 62 -17.44 -16.89 -11.96
CA VAL A 62 -18.62 -16.08 -12.22
C VAL A 62 -18.47 -14.67 -11.65
N LYS A 63 -17.64 -14.50 -10.63
CA LYS A 63 -17.46 -13.22 -9.93
C LYS A 63 -16.56 -12.25 -10.69
N GLY A 64 -15.79 -12.71 -11.69
CA GLY A 64 -14.95 -11.82 -12.48
C GLY A 64 -14.02 -10.96 -11.66
N GLU A 65 -14.20 -9.64 -11.70
CA GLU A 65 -13.34 -8.68 -11.01
C GLU A 65 -13.34 -8.82 -9.48
N ASN A 66 -14.35 -9.46 -8.93
CA ASN A 66 -14.45 -9.66 -7.48
C ASN A 66 -13.88 -11.00 -7.02
N CYS A 67 -13.37 -11.80 -7.94
CA CYS A 67 -12.79 -13.08 -7.60
C CYS A 67 -11.41 -12.89 -6.97
N LYS A 68 -11.20 -13.45 -5.79
CA LYS A 68 -9.90 -13.36 -5.09
C LYS A 68 -8.94 -14.42 -5.61
N SER A 69 -8.60 -14.30 -6.88
CA SER A 69 -7.77 -15.28 -7.58
C SER A 69 -6.33 -14.81 -7.76
N ILE A 70 -6.02 -13.57 -7.41
CA ILE A 70 -4.68 -13.01 -7.59
C ILE A 70 -3.92 -13.18 -6.28
N LEU A 71 -2.74 -13.80 -6.36
CA LEU A 71 -1.85 -13.90 -5.21
C LEU A 71 -0.87 -12.74 -5.26
N LEU A 72 -1.05 -11.79 -4.34
CA LEU A 72 -0.18 -10.63 -4.22
C LEU A 72 0.92 -10.95 -3.20
N GLN A 73 2.16 -10.94 -3.65
CA GLN A 73 3.30 -11.10 -2.76
C GLN A 73 3.42 -9.89 -1.85
N THR A 74 3.41 -10.12 -0.55
CA THR A 74 3.60 -9.04 0.42
C THR A 74 5.10 -8.78 0.65
N PRO A 75 5.46 -7.73 1.39
CA PRO A 75 6.85 -7.51 1.76
C PRO A 75 7.47 -8.67 2.56
N SER A 76 6.63 -9.49 3.20
CA SER A 76 7.12 -10.71 3.84
C SER A 76 7.18 -11.83 2.80
N GLU A 77 8.35 -12.43 2.63
CA GLU A 77 8.56 -13.47 1.62
C GLU A 77 7.64 -14.69 1.81
N LYS A 78 7.18 -14.91 3.02
CA LYS A 78 6.40 -16.10 3.34
C LYS A 78 4.89 -15.88 3.27
N VAL A 79 4.47 -14.66 2.97
CA VAL A 79 3.05 -14.32 2.99
C VAL A 79 2.63 -13.73 1.65
N SER A 80 1.59 -14.30 1.08
CA SER A 80 0.91 -13.73 -0.10
C SER A 80 -0.54 -13.49 0.27
N MET A 81 -1.14 -12.45 -0.30
CA MET A 81 -2.54 -12.13 -0.07
C MET A 81 -3.37 -12.50 -1.29
N ALA A 82 -4.50 -13.14 -1.06
CA ALA A 82 -5.46 -13.41 -2.14
C ALA A 82 -6.33 -12.17 -2.31
N VAL A 83 -6.25 -11.55 -3.47
CA VAL A 83 -6.98 -10.31 -3.74
C VAL A 83 -7.73 -10.42 -5.07
N SER A 84 -8.76 -9.57 -5.21
CA SER A 84 -9.48 -9.42 -6.47
C SER A 84 -8.79 -8.36 -7.32
N GLN A 85 -9.21 -8.24 -8.58
CA GLN A 85 -8.71 -7.18 -9.46
C GLN A 85 -9.06 -5.80 -8.91
N ILE A 86 -10.26 -5.65 -8.36
CA ILE A 86 -10.70 -4.36 -7.78
C ILE A 86 -9.82 -4.02 -6.59
N GLU A 87 -9.60 -4.99 -5.71
CA GLU A 87 -8.73 -4.78 -4.54
C GLU A 87 -7.31 -4.45 -4.96
N LEU A 88 -6.78 -5.14 -5.97
CA LEU A 88 -5.42 -4.88 -6.45
C LEU A 88 -5.28 -3.44 -6.95
N ALA A 89 -6.28 -2.95 -7.70
CA ALA A 89 -6.27 -1.57 -8.17
C ALA A 89 -6.33 -0.57 -7.02
N GLN A 90 -7.09 -0.87 -5.98
CA GLN A 90 -7.18 -0.01 -4.80
C GLN A 90 -5.88 -0.03 -3.98
N ILE A 91 -5.23 -1.18 -3.89
CA ILE A 91 -3.93 -1.29 -3.22
C ILE A 91 -2.88 -0.49 -4.00
N ASP A 92 -2.88 -0.61 -5.33
CA ASP A 92 -2.00 0.17 -6.19
C ASP A 92 -2.16 1.67 -5.91
N ASP A 93 -3.40 2.14 -5.88
CA ASP A 93 -3.68 3.55 -5.57
C ASP A 93 -3.20 3.93 -4.17
N LEU A 94 -3.43 3.09 -3.17
CA LEU A 94 -3.01 3.37 -1.80
C LEU A 94 -1.49 3.52 -1.70
N LEU A 95 -0.75 2.62 -2.34
CA LEU A 95 0.73 2.67 -2.30
C LEU A 95 1.26 3.87 -3.07
N LYS A 96 0.73 4.12 -4.26
CA LYS A 96 1.13 5.28 -5.07
C LYS A 96 0.80 6.59 -4.39
N GLY A 97 -0.39 6.71 -3.81
CA GLY A 97 -0.81 7.90 -3.09
C GLY A 97 0.06 8.15 -1.87
N THR A 98 0.40 7.09 -1.13
CA THR A 98 1.27 7.19 0.03
C THR A 98 2.65 7.70 -0.37
N LEU A 99 3.26 7.10 -1.40
CA LEU A 99 4.58 7.50 -1.87
C LEU A 99 4.57 8.94 -2.39
N PHE A 100 3.52 9.32 -3.13
CA PHE A 100 3.39 10.67 -3.62
C PHE A 100 3.35 11.68 -2.49
N GLN A 101 2.56 11.43 -1.45
CA GLN A 101 2.45 12.33 -0.31
C GLN A 101 3.76 12.45 0.45
N ILE A 102 4.46 11.35 0.64
CA ILE A 102 5.76 11.36 1.31
C ILE A 102 6.76 12.23 0.52
N LYS A 103 6.82 12.03 -0.78
CA LYS A 103 7.75 12.78 -1.63
C LYS A 103 7.40 14.26 -1.69
N MET A 104 6.11 14.59 -1.73
CA MET A 104 5.65 15.98 -1.69
C MET A 104 6.03 16.66 -0.38
N ASN A 105 5.82 15.98 0.74
CA ASN A 105 6.15 16.53 2.05
C ASN A 105 7.65 16.77 2.16
N ASN A 106 8.46 15.83 1.68
CA ASN A 106 9.92 15.99 1.69
C ASN A 106 10.37 17.15 0.82
N TYR A 107 9.74 17.31 -0.34
CA TYR A 107 10.04 18.41 -1.26
C TYR A 107 9.74 19.76 -0.60
N LEU A 108 8.56 19.89 0.03
CA LEU A 108 8.15 21.12 0.69
C LEU A 108 9.07 21.46 1.86
N VAL A 109 9.47 20.46 2.64
CA VAL A 109 10.39 20.67 3.76
C VAL A 109 11.73 21.18 3.24
N ASN A 110 12.24 20.61 2.16
CA ASN A 110 13.50 21.06 1.57
C ASN A 110 13.43 22.47 1.04
N LEU A 111 12.31 22.87 0.43
CA LEU A 111 12.10 24.25 -0.02
C LEU A 111 12.11 25.22 1.13
N CYS A 112 11.48 24.86 2.24
CA CYS A 112 11.38 25.74 3.41
C CYS A 112 12.70 25.90 4.17
N LYS A 113 13.68 25.02 3.94
CA LYS A 113 14.98 25.12 4.59
C LYS A 113 15.90 26.15 3.96
N ASN A 114 15.55 26.62 2.78
CA ASN A 114 16.32 27.67 2.13
C ASN A 114 15.74 29.03 2.48
#